data_3cfdc3405545e0e6f6738884d8374560
#
_entry.id   3cfdc3405545e0e6f6738884d8374560
#
_cell.length_a   1.000
_cell.length_b   1.000
_cell.length_c   1.000
_cell.angle_alpha   90.00
_cell.angle_beta   90.00
_cell.angle_gamma   90.00
#
_symmetry.space_group_name_H-M   'P 1'
#
loop_
_entity.id
_entity.type
_entity.pdbx_description
1 polymer ?
#
loop_
_entity_poly.entity_id
_entity_poly.type
_entity_poly.pdbx_seq_one_letter_code
_entity_poly.pdbx_strand_id
1 'polypeptide(L)' 'MDATQILLIVVVTVLTILLTVIGIQVVYILMEVRKSAQKVNRM' A
#
# COMPACT_ATOMS: atom_id res chain seq x y z
N MET A 1 -20.40 3.34 23.73
CA MET A 1 -19.51 3.87 22.70
C MET A 1 -19.85 5.32 22.41
N ASP A 2 -18.88 6.18 22.56
CA ASP A 2 -19.07 7.60 22.33
C ASP A 2 -18.86 7.94 20.86
N ALA A 3 -19.45 9.05 20.42
CA ALA A 3 -19.29 9.52 19.06
C ALA A 3 -17.80 9.73 18.71
N THR A 4 -17.03 10.21 19.65
CA THR A 4 -15.59 10.42 19.48
C THR A 4 -14.88 9.10 19.23
N GLN A 5 -15.27 8.05 19.91
CA GLN A 5 -14.69 6.73 19.74
C GLN A 5 -14.99 6.15 18.36
N ILE A 6 -16.22 6.33 17.90
CA ILE A 6 -16.61 5.90 16.56
C ILE A 6 -15.80 6.64 15.50
N LEU A 7 -15.64 7.94 15.67
CA LEU A 7 -14.84 8.75 14.75
C LEU A 7 -13.39 8.27 14.69
N LEU A 8 -12.80 7.97 15.84
CA LEU A 8 -11.44 7.45 15.91
C LEU A 8 -11.30 6.13 15.17
N ILE A 9 -12.23 5.22 15.38
CA ILE A 9 -12.20 3.91 14.72
C ILE A 9 -12.32 4.09 13.21
N VAL A 10 -13.21 4.94 12.76
CA VAL A 10 -13.39 5.19 11.32
C VAL A 10 -12.12 5.76 10.70
N VAL A 11 -11.53 6.75 11.35
CA VAL A 11 -10.31 7.38 10.83
C VAL A 11 -9.18 6.38 10.77
N VAL A 12 -8.96 5.61 11.82
CA VAL A 12 -7.89 4.60 11.86
C VAL A 12 -8.12 3.54 10.79
N THR A 13 -9.36 3.09 10.61
CA THR A 13 -9.69 2.08 9.61
C THR A 13 -9.41 2.59 8.21
N VAL A 14 -9.86 3.80 7.90
CA VAL A 14 -9.63 4.40 6.58
C VAL A 14 -8.14 4.56 6.31
N LEU A 15 -7.39 5.05 7.28
CA LEU A 15 -5.95 5.23 7.14
C LEU A 15 -5.24 3.89 6.92
N THR A 16 -5.65 2.87 7.64
CA THR A 16 -5.05 1.54 7.50
C THR A 16 -5.31 0.98 6.10
N ILE A 17 -6.51 1.11 5.59
CA ILE A 17 -6.86 0.65 4.25
C ILE A 17 -6.04 1.39 3.21
N LEU A 18 -5.96 2.71 3.30
CA LEU A 18 -5.19 3.52 2.37
C LEU A 18 -3.72 3.15 2.39
N LEU A 19 -3.14 2.99 3.56
CA LEU A 19 -1.75 2.58 3.71
C LEU A 19 -1.49 1.21 3.09
N THR A 20 -2.40 0.28 3.31
CA THR A 20 -2.27 -1.07 2.75
C THR A 20 -2.31 -1.03 1.22
N VAL A 21 -3.25 -0.30 0.66
CA VAL A 21 -3.38 -0.17 -0.79
C VAL A 21 -2.11 0.45 -1.39
N ILE A 22 -1.64 1.54 -0.81
CA ILE A 22 -0.43 2.21 -1.28
C ILE A 22 0.78 1.27 -1.15
N GLY A 23 0.89 0.57 -0.04
CA GLY A 23 1.97 -0.38 0.19
C GLY A 23 2.01 -1.47 -0.88
N ILE A 24 0.86 -2.04 -1.20
CA ILE A 24 0.77 -3.06 -2.24
C ILE A 24 1.18 -2.49 -3.59
N GLN A 25 0.72 -1.29 -3.92
CA GLN A 25 1.06 -0.65 -5.19
C GLN A 25 2.56 -0.40 -5.31
N VAL A 26 3.18 0.07 -4.25
CA VAL A 26 4.62 0.32 -4.24
C VAL A 26 5.39 -0.97 -4.43
N VAL A 27 4.99 -2.04 -3.75
CA VAL A 27 5.63 -3.35 -3.90
C VAL A 27 5.48 -3.86 -5.33
N TYR A 28 4.31 -3.68 -5.92
CA TYR A 28 4.06 -4.09 -7.31
C TYR A 28 4.97 -3.36 -8.27
N ILE A 29 5.10 -2.05 -8.12
CA ILE A 29 5.97 -1.25 -8.99
C ILE A 29 7.41 -1.69 -8.84
N LEU A 30 7.86 -1.92 -7.61
CA LEU A 30 9.23 -2.38 -7.36
C LEU A 30 9.49 -3.73 -8.01
N MET A 31 8.56 -4.63 -7.93
CA MET A 31 8.69 -5.95 -8.58
C MET A 31 8.74 -5.85 -10.08
N GLU A 32 7.92 -5.00 -10.67
CA GLU A 32 7.93 -4.80 -12.12
C GLU A 32 9.25 -4.22 -12.60
N VAL A 33 9.75 -3.24 -11.89
CA VAL A 33 11.04 -2.63 -12.24
C VAL A 33 12.16 -3.65 -12.13
N ARG A 34 12.13 -4.48 -11.10
CA ARG A 34 13.12 -5.54 -10.95
C ARG A 34 13.08 -6.55 -12.08
N LYS A 35 11.88 -6.94 -12.49
CA LYS A 35 11.72 -7.87 -13.60
C LYS A 35 12.23 -7.28 -14.90
N SER A 36 11.93 -6.02 -15.15
CA SER A 36 12.41 -5.33 -16.35
C SER A 36 13.93 -5.18 -16.33
N ALA A 37 14.49 -4.81 -15.20
CA ALA A 37 15.93 -4.66 -15.06
C ALA A 37 16.66 -6.00 -15.25
N GLN A 38 16.10 -7.07 -14.72
CA GLN A 38 16.67 -8.41 -14.89
C GLN A 38 16.64 -8.86 -16.35
N LYS A 39 15.57 -8.55 -17.04
CA LYS A 39 15.46 -8.89 -18.47
C LYS A 39 16.46 -8.13 -19.29
N VAL A 40 16.64 -6.86 -19.00
CA VAL A 40 17.61 -6.01 -19.71
C VAL A 40 19.03 -6.47 -19.41
N ASN A 41 19.31 -6.86 -18.20
CA ASN A 41 20.63 -7.34 -17.82
C ASN A 41 21.01 -8.65 -18.48
N ARG A 42 20.03 -9.47 -18.75
CA ARG A 42 20.29 -10.75 -19.41
C ARG A 42 20.52 -10.62 -20.89
N MET A 43 20.00 -9.57 -21.46
CA MET A 43 20.23 -9.28 -22.87
C MET A 43 21.49 -8.47 -23.07
#